data_6bc8a76ddc71b171a57e049dc6452ec2
#
_entry.id   6bc8a76ddc71b171a57e049dc6452ec2
#
_cell.length_a   1.000
_cell.length_b   1.000
_cell.length_c   1.000
_cell.angle_alpha   90.00
_cell.angle_beta   90.00
_cell.angle_gamma   90.00
#
_symmetry.space_group_name_H-M   'P 1'
#
loop_
_entity.id
_entity.type
_entity.pdbx_description
1 polymer ?
#
loop_
_entity_poly.entity_id
_entity_poly.type
_entity_poly.pdbx_seq_one_letter_code
_entity_poly.pdbx_strand_id
1 'polypeptide(L)'
;MKISMQNKLSALSKRIEDLNEELSKEDATKDMERFRKISKEHSDILPVVDIYKDYLKFDKDISDAREMLSDPEMKNFAQAEIDNGKVELEKIEKELQKLLLPKDLNDDKNIF
;
A
#
# COMPACT_ATOMS: atom_id res chain seq x y z
N MET A 1 -7.39 10.08 0.83
CA MET A 1 -7.50 8.93 -0.11
C MET A 1 -8.97 8.55 -0.30
N LYS A 2 -9.35 8.20 -1.50
CA LYS A 2 -10.73 7.79 -1.79
C LYS A 2 -11.06 6.44 -1.16
N ILE A 3 -12.30 6.29 -0.72
CA ILE A 3 -12.76 5.05 -0.07
C ILE A 3 -12.59 3.83 -0.98
N SER A 4 -12.91 3.98 -2.26
CA SER A 4 -12.77 2.87 -3.21
C SER A 4 -11.31 2.41 -3.33
N MET A 5 -10.39 3.34 -3.29
CA MET A 5 -8.97 3.04 -3.32
C MET A 5 -8.52 2.37 -2.03
N GLN A 6 -8.97 2.86 -0.88
CA GLN A 6 -8.67 2.24 0.41
C GLN A 6 -9.19 0.81 0.48
N ASN A 7 -10.40 0.59 0.00
CA ASN A 7 -10.99 -0.75 -0.01
C ASN A 7 -10.17 -1.71 -0.88
N LYS A 8 -9.73 -1.23 -2.03
CA LYS A 8 -8.91 -2.04 -2.92
C LYS A 8 -7.56 -2.37 -2.28
N LEU A 9 -6.92 -1.38 -1.66
CA LEU A 9 -5.63 -1.58 -1.00
C LEU A 9 -5.75 -2.51 0.21
N SER A 10 -6.83 -2.38 0.96
CA SER A 10 -7.10 -3.28 2.09
C SER A 10 -7.29 -4.71 1.61
N ALA A 11 -8.01 -4.91 0.51
CA ALA A 11 -8.21 -6.21 -0.08
C ALA A 11 -6.88 -6.82 -0.54
N LEU A 12 -6.02 -5.99 -1.16
CA LEU A 12 -4.70 -6.45 -1.60
C LEU A 12 -3.80 -6.84 -0.42
N SER A 13 -3.89 -6.11 0.69
CA SER A 13 -3.14 -6.44 1.90
C SER A 13 -3.54 -7.80 2.45
N LYS A 14 -4.84 -8.11 2.45
CA LYS A 14 -5.33 -9.42 2.86
C LYS A 14 -4.90 -10.48 1.87
N ARG A 15 -4.98 -10.17 0.60
CA ARG A 15 -4.61 -11.13 -0.45
C ARG A 15 -3.15 -11.54 -0.33
N ILE A 16 -2.25 -10.59 -0.05
CA ILE A 16 -0.84 -10.92 0.07
C ILE A 16 -0.57 -11.82 1.28
N GLU A 17 -1.33 -11.64 2.35
CA GLU A 17 -1.22 -12.53 3.51
C GLU A 17 -1.62 -13.95 3.15
N ASP A 18 -2.72 -14.09 2.40
CA ASP A 18 -3.18 -15.39 1.92
C ASP A 18 -2.13 -16.03 1.00
N LEU A 19 -1.53 -15.24 0.12
CA LEU A 19 -0.50 -15.73 -0.79
C LEU A 19 0.75 -16.17 -0.03
N ASN A 20 1.15 -15.42 0.99
CA ASN A 20 2.27 -15.79 1.85
C ASN A 20 2.01 -17.13 2.52
N GLU A 21 0.80 -17.33 3.03
CA GLU A 21 0.40 -18.57 3.67
C GLU A 21 0.47 -19.73 2.68
N GLU A 22 -0.10 -19.55 1.49
CA GLU A 22 -0.08 -20.57 0.45
C GLU A 22 1.35 -20.93 0.04
N LEU A 23 2.23 -19.94 -0.09
CA LEU A 23 3.62 -20.16 -0.48
C LEU A 23 4.43 -20.85 0.61
N SER A 24 4.02 -20.72 1.86
CA SER A 24 4.72 -21.33 2.99
C SER A 24 4.32 -22.77 3.27
N LYS A 25 3.27 -23.27 2.61
CA LYS A 25 2.84 -24.65 2.82
C LYS A 25 3.83 -25.63 2.23
N GLU A 26 3.97 -26.78 2.89
CA GLU A 26 4.90 -27.81 2.45
C GLU A 26 4.60 -28.34 1.05
N ASP A 27 3.31 -28.37 0.70
CA ASP A 27 2.88 -28.89 -0.60
C ASP A 27 2.73 -27.81 -1.66
N ALA A 28 3.20 -26.59 -1.39
CA ALA A 28 3.06 -25.47 -2.31
C ALA A 28 3.69 -25.77 -3.68
N THR A 29 4.79 -26.52 -3.69
CA THR A 29 5.51 -26.85 -4.91
C THR A 29 5.00 -28.10 -5.62
N LYS A 30 4.03 -28.81 -5.05
CA LYS A 30 3.48 -30.01 -5.67
C LYS A 30 2.76 -29.70 -6.99
N ASP A 31 2.08 -28.57 -7.04
CA ASP A 31 1.46 -28.08 -8.28
C ASP A 31 2.24 -26.87 -8.74
N MET A 32 3.15 -27.11 -9.67
CA MET A 32 4.05 -26.05 -10.15
C MET A 32 3.31 -24.94 -10.87
N GLU A 33 2.25 -25.26 -11.58
CA GLU A 33 1.45 -24.26 -12.27
C GLU A 33 0.82 -23.30 -11.30
N ARG A 34 0.19 -23.86 -10.26
CA ARG A 34 -0.43 -23.07 -9.21
C ARG A 34 0.62 -22.24 -8.47
N PHE A 35 1.75 -22.86 -8.15
CA PHE A 35 2.85 -22.20 -7.45
C PHE A 35 3.34 -20.97 -8.23
N ARG A 36 3.50 -21.10 -9.55
CA ARG A 36 3.92 -19.99 -10.40
C ARG A 36 2.91 -18.86 -10.40
N LYS A 37 1.62 -19.20 -10.48
CA LYS A 37 0.54 -18.20 -10.47
C LYS A 37 0.53 -17.42 -9.16
N ILE A 38 0.64 -18.14 -8.05
CA ILE A 38 0.64 -17.53 -6.72
C ILE A 38 1.87 -16.64 -6.55
N SER A 39 3.05 -17.14 -6.95
CA SER A 39 4.29 -16.38 -6.86
C SER A 39 4.24 -15.11 -7.70
N LYS A 40 3.68 -15.19 -8.89
CA LYS A 40 3.54 -14.04 -9.76
C LYS A 40 2.61 -13.00 -9.16
N GLU A 41 1.46 -13.45 -8.69
CA GLU A 41 0.50 -12.54 -8.05
C GLU A 41 1.13 -11.86 -6.84
N HIS A 42 1.85 -12.61 -6.02
CA HIS A 42 2.56 -12.08 -4.87
C HIS A 42 3.55 -10.99 -5.29
N SER A 43 4.36 -11.26 -6.32
CA SER A 43 5.32 -10.30 -6.84
C SER A 43 4.64 -9.03 -7.39
N ASP A 44 3.50 -9.21 -8.03
CA ASP A 44 2.78 -8.09 -8.63
C ASP A 44 2.18 -7.14 -7.59
N ILE A 45 1.65 -7.69 -6.50
CA ILE A 45 0.98 -6.86 -5.49
C ILE A 45 1.89 -6.43 -4.33
N LEU A 46 3.02 -7.09 -4.14
CA LEU A 46 3.91 -6.78 -3.02
C LEU A 46 4.34 -5.30 -2.99
N PRO A 47 4.80 -4.70 -4.10
CA PRO A 47 5.19 -3.29 -4.08
C PRO A 47 4.05 -2.37 -3.68
N VAL A 48 2.84 -2.66 -4.15
CA VAL A 48 1.66 -1.87 -3.82
C VAL A 48 1.36 -1.96 -2.32
N VAL A 49 1.41 -3.16 -1.77
CA VAL A 49 1.13 -3.38 -0.35
C VAL A 49 2.19 -2.71 0.52
N ASP A 50 3.46 -2.79 0.12
CA ASP A 50 4.55 -2.16 0.87
C ASP A 50 4.36 -0.64 0.93
N ILE A 51 3.99 -0.03 -0.20
CA ILE A 51 3.74 1.41 -0.25
C ILE A 51 2.53 1.77 0.58
N TYR A 52 1.50 0.94 0.56
CA TYR A 52 0.31 1.15 1.37
C TYR A 52 0.63 1.08 2.87
N LYS A 53 1.53 0.19 3.28
CA LYS A 53 1.98 0.12 4.67
C LYS A 53 2.64 1.43 5.10
N ASP A 54 3.45 2.02 4.23
CA ASP A 54 4.07 3.31 4.49
C ASP A 54 2.99 4.39 4.64
N TYR A 55 1.97 4.37 3.80
CA TYR A 55 0.84 5.29 3.91
C TYR A 55 0.19 5.19 5.29
N LEU A 56 -0.09 3.97 5.73
CA LEU A 56 -0.74 3.75 7.03
C LEU A 56 0.14 4.23 8.17
N LYS A 57 1.45 4.06 8.04
CA LYS A 57 2.40 4.53 9.05
C LYS A 57 2.37 6.05 9.19
N PHE A 58 2.45 6.77 8.07
CA PHE A 58 2.39 8.22 8.09
C PHE A 58 1.04 8.73 8.58
N ASP A 59 -0.04 8.05 8.19
CA ASP A 59 -1.38 8.41 8.65
C ASP A 59 -1.48 8.30 10.17
N LYS A 60 -0.92 7.24 10.74
CA LYS A 60 -0.89 7.07 12.19
C LYS A 60 -0.04 8.14 12.85
N ASP A 61 1.13 8.44 12.28
CA ASP A 61 2.02 9.47 12.82
C ASP A 61 1.32 10.82 12.88
N ILE A 62 0.55 11.15 11.84
CA ILE A 62 -0.23 12.39 11.80
C ILE A 62 -1.29 12.39 12.90
N SER A 63 -1.97 11.28 13.08
CA SER A 63 -3.00 11.15 14.11
C SER A 63 -2.40 11.35 15.51
N ASP A 64 -1.26 10.72 15.77
CA ASP A 64 -0.55 10.87 17.03
C ASP A 64 -0.10 12.30 17.25
N ALA A 65 0.40 12.96 16.21
CA ALA A 65 0.85 14.34 16.29
C ALA A 65 -0.31 15.30 16.57
N ARG A 66 -1.49 15.00 16.02
CA ARG A 66 -2.69 15.83 16.30
C ARG A 66 -3.03 15.82 17.77
N GLU A 67 -2.87 14.70 18.44
CA GLU A 67 -3.10 14.61 19.87
C GLU A 67 -2.11 15.49 20.65
N MET A 68 -0.88 15.61 20.15
CA MET A 68 0.15 16.44 20.76
C MET A 68 -0.12 17.94 20.60
N LEU A 69 -0.98 18.33 19.66
CA LEU A 69 -1.31 19.75 19.46
C LEU A 69 -1.95 20.38 20.69
N SER A 70 -2.54 19.58 21.56
CA SER A 70 -3.14 20.09 22.80
C SER A 70 -2.09 20.46 23.86
N ASP A 71 -0.85 20.02 23.68
CA ASP A 71 0.26 20.34 24.58
C ASP A 71 1.02 21.55 24.02
N PRO A 72 1.00 22.69 24.73
CA PRO A 72 1.68 23.91 24.24
C PRO A 72 3.16 23.73 23.97
N GLU A 73 3.84 22.85 24.71
CA GLU A 73 5.27 22.62 24.53
C GLU A 73 5.57 21.82 23.26
N MET A 74 4.64 20.93 22.88
CA MET A 74 4.79 20.06 21.74
C MET A 74 4.11 20.58 20.48
N LYS A 75 3.35 21.66 20.60
CA LYS A 75 2.51 22.14 19.49
C LYS A 75 3.30 22.42 18.22
N ASN A 76 4.41 23.12 18.31
CA ASN A 76 5.22 23.45 17.14
C ASN A 76 5.81 22.20 16.49
N PHE A 77 6.30 21.29 17.32
CA PHE A 77 6.83 20.02 16.83
C PHE A 77 5.75 19.20 16.14
N ALA A 78 4.58 19.10 16.79
CA ALA A 78 3.45 18.34 16.27
C ALA A 78 2.96 18.90 14.94
N GLN A 79 2.91 20.24 14.84
CA GLN A 79 2.46 20.88 13.60
C GLN A 79 3.42 20.56 12.45
N ALA A 80 4.73 20.58 12.70
CA ALA A 80 5.73 20.24 11.71
C ALA A 80 5.58 18.79 11.26
N GLU A 81 5.35 17.88 12.20
CA GLU A 81 5.14 16.46 11.90
C GLU A 81 3.89 16.25 11.04
N ILE A 82 2.82 16.95 11.35
CA ILE A 82 1.58 16.86 10.58
C ILE A 82 1.81 17.36 9.15
N ASP A 83 2.46 18.50 9.00
CA ASP A 83 2.70 19.09 7.69
C ASP A 83 3.60 18.18 6.83
N ASN A 84 4.68 17.66 7.41
CA ASN A 84 5.56 16.73 6.71
C ASN A 84 4.84 15.44 6.35
N GLY A 85 4.05 14.91 7.29
CA GLY A 85 3.27 13.69 7.05
C GLY A 85 2.29 13.85 5.91
N LYS A 86 1.62 15.00 5.85
CA LYS A 86 0.64 15.26 4.78
C LYS A 86 1.32 15.27 3.41
N VAL A 87 2.51 15.87 3.31
CA VAL A 87 3.27 15.88 2.06
C VAL A 87 3.62 14.46 1.65
N GLU A 88 4.09 13.66 2.58
CA GLU A 88 4.45 12.26 2.30
C GLU A 88 3.22 11.44 1.90
N LEU A 89 2.09 11.63 2.59
CA LEU A 89 0.85 10.94 2.24
C LEU A 89 0.41 11.29 0.83
N GLU A 90 0.53 12.54 0.45
CA GLU A 90 0.16 12.97 -0.90
C GLU A 90 1.02 12.29 -1.96
N LYS A 91 2.33 12.24 -1.73
CA LYS A 91 3.25 11.57 -2.64
C LYS A 91 2.92 10.09 -2.77
N ILE A 92 2.70 9.42 -1.64
CA ILE A 92 2.38 8.00 -1.61
C ILE A 92 1.06 7.73 -2.32
N GLU A 93 0.07 8.58 -2.07
CA GLU A 93 -1.24 8.44 -2.71
C GLU A 93 -1.14 8.52 -4.23
N LYS A 94 -0.37 9.47 -4.75
CA LYS A 94 -0.15 9.59 -6.19
C LYS A 94 0.52 8.36 -6.76
N GLU A 95 1.50 7.83 -6.05
CA GLU A 95 2.20 6.62 -6.48
C GLU A 95 1.27 5.42 -6.49
N LEU A 96 0.44 5.27 -5.45
CA LEU A 96 -0.54 4.20 -5.39
C LEU A 96 -1.56 4.30 -6.52
N GLN A 97 -1.99 5.51 -6.85
CA GLN A 97 -2.91 5.72 -7.96
C GLN A 97 -2.31 5.21 -9.27
N LYS A 98 -1.04 5.48 -9.51
CA LYS A 98 -0.35 5.00 -10.70
C LYS A 98 -0.27 3.47 -10.73
N LEU A 99 0.04 2.86 -9.60
CA LEU A 99 0.18 1.41 -9.51
C LEU A 99 -1.15 0.69 -9.66
N LEU A 100 -2.24 1.34 -9.29
CA LEU A 100 -3.58 0.76 -9.37
C LEU A 100 -4.27 1.02 -10.70
N LEU A 101 -3.68 1.80 -11.58
CA LEU A 101 -4.24 2.03 -12.91
C LEU A 101 -4.21 0.75 -13.73
N PRO A 102 -5.25 0.50 -14.55
CA PRO A 102 -5.25 -0.66 -15.44
C PRO A 102 -4.09 -0.59 -16.42
N LYS A 103 -3.32 -1.65 -16.51
CA LYS A 103 -2.15 -1.70 -17.37
C LYS A 103 -2.51 -1.77 -18.86
N ASP A 104 -3.67 -2.31 -19.15
CA ASP A 104 -4.14 -2.46 -20.53
C ASP A 104 -4.52 -1.14 -21.19
N LEU A 105 -4.55 -0.08 -20.44
CA LEU A 105 -4.76 1.24 -21.00
C LEU A 105 -3.51 1.79 -21.69
N ASN A 106 -2.46 1.08 -21.50
CA ASN A 106 -1.22 1.44 -22.13
C ASN A 106 -1.04 0.76 -23.45
N ASP A 107 -1.21 0.42 -22.91
CA ASP A 107 -0.73 0.00 -23.44
C ASP A 107 -0.61 -0.49 -24.37
N ASP A 108 -0.88 -0.72 -24.37
CA ASP A 108 -0.76 -1.16 -24.97
C ASP A 108 -0.92 -1.15 -26.02
N LYS A 109 -1.32 -0.88 -26.17
CA LYS A 109 -1.50 -0.70 -26.99
C LYS A 109 -1.05 -0.35 -27.98
N ASN A 110 -0.90 -0.02 -27.57
CA ASN A 110 -0.54 0.40 -28.18
C ASN A 110 -0.24 0.04 -29.05
N ILE A 111 -0.69 -0.11 -29.08
CA ILE A 111 -0.46 -0.38 -29.61
C ILE A 111 -0.15 -0.58 -30.63
N PHE A 112 -0.14 -0.54 -30.87
CA PHE A 112 0.19 -0.51 -31.67
C PHE A 112 0.83 -0.37 -32.18
#